data_22818e7f48fe87b006ed1e57b680a03c
#
_entry.id   22818e7f48fe87b006ed1e57b680a03c
#
_cell.length_a   1.000
_cell.length_b   1.000
_cell.length_c   1.000
_cell.angle_alpha   90.00
_cell.angle_beta   90.00
_cell.angle_gamma   90.00
#
_symmetry.space_group_name_H-M   'P 1'
#
loop_
_entity.id
_entity.type
_entity.pdbx_description
1 polymer ?
#
loop_
_entity_poly.entity_id
_entity_poly.type
_entity_poly.pdbx_seq_one_letter_code
_entity_poly.pdbx_strand_id
1 'polypeptide(L)'
;IICFPLALIGLLDDIFQVNFIIRYFIQFVVALLIIGNSEIFINTAINLEILLTILSYLLLAFFITSIINFTNFMDGADGLITSSLIIIFLVDAIKIDSSLFILVGSLLAFLKWNWYPSKLFMGDAGSTFLGAMLIGISLNAENIGLTLMTLMPAIPLLLDAAICVVRRSIAK
;
A
#
# COMPACT_ATOMS: atom_id res chain seq x y z
N ILE A 1 2.43 -6.39 -11.84
CA ILE A 1 3.75 -7.07 -11.89
C ILE A 1 4.74 -6.36 -10.94
N ILE A 2 4.80 -5.01 -10.90
CA ILE A 2 5.75 -4.22 -10.09
C ILE A 2 5.68 -4.54 -8.59
N CYS A 3 4.50 -4.78 -8.03
CA CYS A 3 4.33 -5.08 -6.60
C CYS A 3 4.66 -6.55 -6.23
N PHE A 4 4.83 -7.44 -7.21
CA PHE A 4 5.04 -8.87 -6.96
C PHE A 4 6.29 -9.20 -6.09
N PRO A 5 7.42 -8.48 -6.20
CA PRO A 5 8.56 -8.71 -5.31
C PRO A 5 8.21 -8.56 -3.82
N LEU A 6 7.21 -7.73 -3.47
CA LEU A 6 6.78 -7.57 -2.08
C LEU A 6 6.03 -8.82 -1.56
N ALA A 7 5.22 -9.45 -2.39
CA ALA A 7 4.60 -10.72 -2.03
C ALA A 7 5.65 -11.81 -1.77
N LEU A 8 6.69 -11.85 -2.60
CA LEU A 8 7.78 -12.83 -2.43
C LEU A 8 8.59 -12.57 -1.17
N ILE A 9 9.02 -11.33 -0.93
CA ILE A 9 9.83 -11.03 0.27
C ILE A 9 8.99 -11.16 1.54
N GLY A 10 7.70 -10.80 1.50
CA GLY A 10 6.78 -11.02 2.62
C GLY A 10 6.60 -12.50 2.92
N LEU A 11 6.43 -13.34 1.91
CA LEU A 11 6.36 -14.80 2.08
C LEU A 11 7.66 -15.37 2.68
N LEU A 12 8.81 -14.88 2.23
CA LEU A 12 10.10 -15.28 2.80
C LEU A 12 10.23 -14.81 4.25
N ASP A 13 9.70 -13.66 4.60
CA ASP A 13 9.69 -13.15 5.97
C ASP A 13 8.78 -13.98 6.88
N ASP A 14 7.59 -14.32 6.43
CA ASP A 14 6.65 -15.17 7.16
C ASP A 14 7.28 -16.56 7.48
N ILE A 15 8.20 -17.06 6.64
CA ILE A 15 8.82 -18.38 6.81
C ILE A 15 10.18 -18.29 7.54
N PHE A 16 11.04 -17.33 7.18
CA PHE A 16 12.45 -17.31 7.55
C PHE A 16 12.88 -16.11 8.43
N GLN A 17 11.99 -15.19 8.74
CA GLN A 17 12.30 -13.96 9.50
C GLN A 17 13.44 -13.16 8.85
N VAL A 18 13.17 -12.59 7.68
CA VAL A 18 14.14 -11.82 6.90
C VAL A 18 14.54 -10.53 7.65
N ASN A 19 15.82 -10.15 7.52
CA ASN A 19 16.32 -8.91 8.10
C ASN A 19 15.48 -7.70 7.63
N PHE A 20 15.04 -6.88 8.59
CA PHE A 20 14.21 -5.70 8.33
C PHE A 20 14.82 -4.74 7.30
N ILE A 21 16.17 -4.60 7.26
CA ILE A 21 16.86 -3.73 6.29
C ILE A 21 16.59 -4.19 4.85
N ILE A 22 16.62 -5.50 4.61
CA ILE A 22 16.37 -6.08 3.28
C ILE A 22 14.92 -5.82 2.87
N ARG A 23 13.97 -6.00 3.79
CA ARG A 23 12.56 -5.73 3.53
C ARG A 23 12.32 -4.27 3.17
N TYR A 24 12.82 -3.34 3.98
CA TYR A 24 12.70 -1.90 3.70
C TYR A 24 13.37 -1.50 2.39
N PHE A 25 14.53 -2.07 2.08
CA PHE A 25 15.20 -1.80 0.82
C PHE A 25 14.37 -2.22 -0.39
N ILE A 26 13.79 -3.43 -0.36
CA ILE A 26 12.93 -3.93 -1.46
C ILE A 26 11.65 -3.08 -1.56
N GLN A 27 11.02 -2.73 -0.44
CA GLN A 27 9.86 -1.85 -0.42
C GLN A 27 10.18 -0.48 -1.04
N PHE A 28 11.33 0.09 -0.71
CA PHE A 28 11.77 1.37 -1.25
C PHE A 28 12.05 1.30 -2.77
N VAL A 29 12.70 0.23 -3.23
CA VAL A 29 12.91 -0.01 -4.67
C VAL A 29 11.57 -0.15 -5.41
N VAL A 30 10.63 -0.91 -4.86
CA VAL A 30 9.29 -1.05 -5.45
C VAL A 30 8.55 0.29 -5.46
N ALA A 31 8.68 1.11 -4.40
CA ALA A 31 8.11 2.45 -4.36
C ALA A 31 8.67 3.34 -5.49
N LEU A 32 9.98 3.32 -5.73
CA LEU A 32 10.60 4.04 -6.86
C LEU A 32 10.07 3.55 -8.21
N LEU A 33 9.87 2.25 -8.39
CA LEU A 33 9.29 1.69 -9.61
C LEU A 33 7.82 2.11 -9.81
N ILE A 34 7.04 2.18 -8.74
CA ILE A 34 5.66 2.68 -8.79
C ILE A 34 5.63 4.12 -9.26
N ILE A 35 6.47 5.00 -8.68
CA ILE A 35 6.57 6.41 -9.05
C ILE A 35 7.02 6.55 -10.52
N GLY A 36 8.06 5.80 -10.91
CA GLY A 36 8.59 5.83 -12.29
C GLY A 36 7.62 5.34 -13.37
N ASN A 37 6.53 4.65 -12.98
CA ASN A 37 5.45 4.25 -13.89
C ASN A 37 4.20 5.14 -13.79
N SER A 38 4.19 6.14 -12.91
CA SER A 38 3.07 7.07 -12.76
C SER A 38 3.16 8.19 -13.80
N GLU A 39 2.22 8.25 -14.73
CA GLU A 39 2.15 9.31 -15.75
C GLU A 39 1.99 10.70 -15.11
N ILE A 40 1.22 10.81 -14.04
CA ILE A 40 1.03 12.06 -13.31
C ILE A 40 2.38 12.59 -12.81
N PHE A 41 3.18 11.71 -12.21
CA PHE A 41 4.46 12.11 -11.65
C PHE A 41 5.48 12.43 -12.74
N ILE A 42 5.55 11.63 -13.80
CA ILE A 42 6.43 11.85 -14.95
C ILE A 42 6.13 13.22 -15.58
N ASN A 43 4.86 13.53 -15.87
CA ASN A 43 4.45 14.80 -16.45
C ASN A 43 4.74 16.00 -15.55
N THR A 44 4.63 15.84 -14.23
CA THR A 44 4.97 16.90 -13.27
C THR A 44 6.49 17.09 -13.19
N ALA A 45 7.26 16.01 -13.20
CA ALA A 45 8.71 16.03 -13.09
C ALA A 45 9.40 16.73 -14.27
N ILE A 46 8.84 16.63 -15.49
CA ILE A 46 9.40 17.27 -16.70
C ILE A 46 9.51 18.79 -16.55
N ASN A 47 8.65 19.41 -15.75
CA ASN A 47 8.60 20.85 -15.55
C ASN A 47 9.38 21.32 -14.31
N LEU A 48 10.02 20.42 -13.56
CA LEU A 48 10.78 20.73 -12.35
C LEU A 48 12.29 20.77 -12.62
N GLU A 49 13.01 21.57 -11.84
CA GLU A 49 14.47 21.48 -11.79
C GLU A 49 14.91 20.09 -11.30
N ILE A 50 16.05 19.61 -11.79
CA ILE A 50 16.54 18.25 -11.53
C ILE A 50 16.67 17.93 -10.04
N LEU A 51 17.12 18.90 -9.24
CA LEU A 51 17.24 18.74 -7.78
C LEU A 51 15.87 18.54 -7.11
N LEU A 52 14.88 19.36 -7.49
CA LEU A 52 13.52 19.26 -6.98
C LEU A 52 12.86 17.95 -7.42
N THR A 53 13.13 17.49 -8.62
CA THR A 53 12.67 16.19 -9.12
C THR A 53 13.22 15.07 -8.27
N ILE A 54 14.54 15.00 -8.03
CA ILE A 54 15.15 13.97 -7.20
C ILE A 54 14.57 14.00 -5.78
N LEU A 55 14.46 15.18 -5.17
CA LEU A 55 13.92 15.34 -3.82
C LEU A 55 12.47 14.85 -3.74
N SER A 56 11.64 15.20 -4.71
CA SER A 56 10.24 14.77 -4.76
C SER A 56 10.10 13.24 -4.94
N TYR A 57 10.97 12.61 -5.75
CA TYR A 57 11.03 11.14 -5.87
C TYR A 57 11.35 10.47 -4.54
N LEU A 58 12.37 10.95 -3.84
CA LEU A 58 12.80 10.38 -2.55
C LEU A 58 11.72 10.55 -1.47
N LEU A 59 11.10 11.74 -1.37
CA LEU A 59 10.03 12.01 -0.41
C LEU A 59 8.80 11.15 -0.68
N LEU A 60 8.40 11.02 -1.95
CA LEU A 60 7.24 10.20 -2.33
C LEU A 60 7.53 8.72 -2.12
N ALA A 61 8.75 8.23 -2.44
CA ALA A 61 9.14 6.85 -2.19
C ALA A 61 9.12 6.53 -0.69
N PHE A 62 9.59 7.44 0.16
CA PHE A 62 9.50 7.29 1.62
C PHE A 62 8.03 7.25 2.08
N PHE A 63 7.17 8.10 1.53
CA PHE A 63 5.74 8.11 1.85
C PHE A 63 5.06 6.80 1.43
N ILE A 64 5.32 6.30 0.22
CA ILE A 64 4.78 5.02 -0.26
C ILE A 64 5.25 3.86 0.63
N THR A 65 6.55 3.82 0.96
CA THR A 65 7.10 2.80 1.86
C THR A 65 6.42 2.86 3.24
N SER A 66 6.13 4.06 3.74
CA SER A 66 5.39 4.22 5.01
C SER A 66 3.98 3.66 4.93
N ILE A 67 3.25 3.88 3.84
CA ILE A 67 1.91 3.32 3.63
C ILE A 67 1.95 1.80 3.57
N ILE A 68 2.91 1.21 2.86
CA ILE A 68 3.11 -0.24 2.83
C ILE A 68 3.29 -0.80 4.24
N ASN A 69 4.13 -0.16 5.05
CA ASN A 69 4.39 -0.60 6.43
C ASN A 69 3.21 -0.33 7.37
N PHE A 70 2.44 0.75 7.19
CA PHE A 70 1.22 0.99 7.96
C PHE A 70 0.15 -0.07 7.66
N THR A 71 -0.02 -0.43 6.39
CA THR A 71 -0.93 -1.51 6.01
C THR A 71 -0.52 -2.83 6.64
N ASN A 72 0.76 -3.18 6.62
CA ASN A 72 1.29 -4.36 7.28
C ASN A 72 1.12 -4.30 8.82
N PHE A 73 1.41 -3.17 9.44
CA PHE A 73 1.28 -2.98 10.90
C PHE A 73 -0.17 -3.15 11.39
N MET A 74 -1.16 -2.75 10.59
CA MET A 74 -2.58 -2.84 10.95
C MET A 74 -3.19 -4.22 10.72
N ASP A 75 -2.48 -5.14 10.07
CA ASP A 75 -2.95 -6.53 9.81
C ASP A 75 -3.04 -7.40 11.09
N GLY A 76 -2.76 -6.84 12.25
CA GLY A 76 -2.89 -7.54 13.53
C GLY A 76 -4.32 -7.64 14.09
N ALA A 77 -5.33 -7.07 13.42
CA ALA A 77 -6.73 -7.10 13.86
C ALA A 77 -7.63 -7.84 12.86
N ASP A 78 -8.42 -8.79 13.38
CA ASP A 78 -9.32 -9.64 12.58
C ASP A 78 -10.20 -8.84 11.63
N GLY A 79 -10.10 -9.07 10.34
CA GLY A 79 -10.91 -8.47 9.29
C GLY A 79 -10.69 -6.98 9.03
N LEU A 80 -9.93 -6.24 9.84
CA LEU A 80 -9.80 -4.79 9.75
C LEU A 80 -9.17 -4.37 8.43
N ILE A 81 -7.99 -4.87 8.11
CA ILE A 81 -7.28 -4.54 6.87
C ILE A 81 -8.06 -5.05 5.66
N THR A 82 -8.51 -6.29 5.70
CA THR A 82 -9.23 -6.89 4.56
C THR A 82 -10.49 -6.11 4.21
N SER A 83 -11.32 -5.74 5.20
CA SER A 83 -12.53 -4.96 4.97
C SER A 83 -12.23 -3.54 4.48
N SER A 84 -11.20 -2.89 5.02
CA SER A 84 -10.79 -1.57 4.58
C SER A 84 -10.30 -1.58 3.12
N LEU A 85 -9.46 -2.56 2.75
CA LEU A 85 -8.96 -2.71 1.38
C LEU A 85 -10.09 -3.05 0.38
N ILE A 86 -11.10 -3.81 0.79
CA ILE A 86 -12.28 -4.06 -0.04
C ILE A 86 -12.97 -2.75 -0.41
N ILE A 87 -13.18 -1.86 0.57
CA ILE A 87 -13.83 -0.56 0.32
C ILE A 87 -12.98 0.30 -0.61
N ILE A 88 -11.67 0.37 -0.37
CA ILE A 88 -10.73 1.14 -1.17
C ILE A 88 -10.72 0.64 -2.63
N PHE A 89 -10.45 -0.65 -2.83
CA PHE A 89 -10.40 -1.24 -4.18
C PHE A 89 -11.77 -1.26 -4.87
N LEU A 90 -12.87 -1.23 -4.13
CA LEU A 90 -14.19 -1.05 -4.72
C LEU A 90 -14.33 0.36 -5.33
N VAL A 91 -13.84 1.39 -4.66
CA VAL A 91 -13.80 2.75 -5.19
C VAL A 91 -12.88 2.81 -6.42
N ASP A 92 -11.70 2.19 -6.34
CA ASP A 92 -10.76 2.12 -7.47
C ASP A 92 -11.36 1.36 -8.66
N ALA A 93 -12.08 0.25 -8.42
CA ALA A 93 -12.76 -0.52 -9.45
C ALA A 93 -13.83 0.28 -10.20
N ILE A 94 -14.53 1.17 -9.47
CA ILE A 94 -15.57 2.03 -10.06
C ILE A 94 -14.96 3.24 -10.79
N LYS A 95 -13.82 3.76 -10.33
CA LYS A 95 -13.28 5.05 -10.77
C LYS A 95 -12.08 4.95 -11.70
N ILE A 96 -11.29 3.89 -11.60
CA ILE A 96 -10.04 3.73 -12.35
C ILE A 96 -10.16 2.56 -13.35
N ASP A 97 -10.35 1.33 -12.86
CA ASP A 97 -10.33 0.13 -13.69
C ASP A 97 -11.27 -0.96 -13.16
N SER A 98 -12.30 -1.27 -13.93
CA SER A 98 -13.29 -2.31 -13.59
C SER A 98 -12.68 -3.72 -13.42
N SER A 99 -11.49 -3.99 -13.96
CA SER A 99 -10.80 -5.27 -13.72
C SER A 99 -10.50 -5.54 -12.25
N LEU A 100 -10.41 -4.48 -11.42
CA LEU A 100 -10.19 -4.56 -9.98
C LEU A 100 -11.35 -5.20 -9.21
N PHE A 101 -12.55 -5.37 -9.81
CA PHE A 101 -13.61 -6.17 -9.20
C PHE A 101 -13.19 -7.63 -8.95
N ILE A 102 -12.22 -8.16 -9.71
CA ILE A 102 -11.64 -9.49 -9.47
C ILE A 102 -10.90 -9.50 -8.13
N LEU A 103 -10.12 -8.45 -7.85
CA LEU A 103 -9.41 -8.28 -6.58
C LEU A 103 -10.39 -8.12 -5.42
N VAL A 104 -11.42 -7.29 -5.58
CA VAL A 104 -12.49 -7.11 -4.58
C VAL A 104 -13.17 -8.44 -4.27
N GLY A 105 -13.54 -9.23 -5.29
CA GLY A 105 -14.13 -10.55 -5.11
C GLY A 105 -13.20 -11.52 -4.35
N SER A 106 -11.91 -11.50 -4.66
CA SER A 106 -10.90 -12.32 -3.98
C SER A 106 -10.78 -11.94 -2.50
N LEU A 107 -10.76 -10.64 -2.20
CA LEU A 107 -10.70 -10.15 -0.81
C LEU A 107 -11.98 -10.43 -0.03
N LEU A 108 -13.15 -10.38 -0.67
CA LEU A 108 -14.42 -10.79 -0.04
C LEU A 108 -14.41 -12.28 0.32
N ALA A 109 -13.88 -13.13 -0.55
CA ALA A 109 -13.73 -14.55 -0.26
C ALA A 109 -12.74 -14.78 0.90
N PHE A 110 -11.61 -14.06 0.91
CA PHE A 110 -10.62 -14.13 2.00
C PHE A 110 -11.21 -13.62 3.32
N LEU A 111 -12.01 -12.53 3.29
CA LEU A 111 -12.64 -11.94 4.49
C LEU A 111 -13.48 -12.95 5.27
N LYS A 112 -14.11 -13.91 4.60
CA LYS A 112 -14.87 -14.98 5.25
C LYS A 112 -14.02 -15.78 6.26
N TRP A 113 -12.72 -15.93 5.99
CA TRP A 113 -11.79 -16.67 6.85
C TRP A 113 -11.00 -15.75 7.79
N ASN A 114 -10.87 -14.50 7.41
CA ASN A 114 -10.18 -13.47 8.19
C ASN A 114 -11.10 -12.69 9.15
N TRP A 115 -12.44 -12.88 9.07
CA TRP A 115 -13.40 -12.28 10.01
C TRP A 115 -13.32 -12.91 11.40
N TYR A 116 -13.66 -12.10 12.41
CA TYR A 116 -13.62 -12.53 13.82
C TYR A 116 -14.53 -13.75 14.11
N PRO A 117 -14.09 -14.77 14.82
CA PRO A 117 -12.68 -15.07 15.15
C PRO A 117 -11.92 -15.59 13.93
N SER A 118 -10.82 -14.94 13.57
CA SER A 118 -10.11 -15.25 12.33
C SER A 118 -9.47 -16.63 12.34
N LYS A 119 -9.55 -17.30 11.19
CA LYS A 119 -8.95 -18.62 10.96
C LYS A 119 -7.76 -18.54 10.01
N LEU A 120 -7.62 -17.41 9.31
CA LEU A 120 -6.58 -17.17 8.33
C LEU A 120 -6.15 -15.72 8.41
N PHE A 121 -4.85 -15.48 8.50
CA PHE A 121 -4.23 -14.16 8.48
C PHE A 121 -3.59 -13.88 7.12
N MET A 122 -3.49 -12.60 6.77
CA MET A 122 -2.95 -12.17 5.48
C MET A 122 -1.42 -12.32 5.42
N GLY A 123 -0.76 -12.15 6.56
CA GLY A 123 0.70 -12.19 6.68
C GLY A 123 1.40 -11.02 6.00
N ASP A 124 2.72 -11.00 6.14
CA ASP A 124 3.55 -9.97 5.51
C ASP A 124 3.49 -10.04 3.98
N ALA A 125 3.32 -11.26 3.43
CA ALA A 125 3.17 -11.46 1.99
C ALA A 125 1.96 -10.71 1.41
N GLY A 126 0.79 -10.82 2.04
CA GLY A 126 -0.44 -10.20 1.56
C GLY A 126 -0.52 -8.72 1.89
N SER A 127 -0.24 -8.34 3.13
CA SER A 127 -0.41 -6.97 3.62
C SER A 127 0.53 -5.96 2.94
N THR A 128 1.81 -6.32 2.73
CA THR A 128 2.78 -5.46 2.03
C THR A 128 2.46 -5.34 0.54
N PHE A 129 2.09 -6.45 -0.10
CA PHE A 129 1.69 -6.48 -1.51
C PHE A 129 0.46 -5.60 -1.76
N LEU A 130 -0.60 -5.76 -0.96
CA LEU A 130 -1.84 -5.00 -1.12
C LEU A 130 -1.67 -3.53 -0.74
N GLY A 131 -0.82 -3.21 0.24
CA GLY A 131 -0.44 -1.83 0.57
C GLY A 131 0.25 -1.13 -0.60
N ALA A 132 1.15 -1.83 -1.32
CA ALA A 132 1.77 -1.28 -2.54
C ALA A 132 0.78 -1.17 -3.70
N MET A 133 -0.12 -2.13 -3.86
CA MET A 133 -1.18 -2.08 -4.89
C MET A 133 -2.11 -0.88 -4.67
N LEU A 134 -2.50 -0.60 -3.44
CA LEU A 134 -3.33 0.55 -3.08
C LEU A 134 -2.75 1.85 -3.67
N ILE A 135 -1.48 2.13 -3.38
CA ILE A 135 -0.82 3.34 -3.90
C ILE A 135 -0.56 3.24 -5.40
N GLY A 136 -0.09 2.08 -5.88
CA GLY A 136 0.23 1.90 -7.29
C GLY A 136 -0.98 2.11 -8.21
N ILE A 137 -2.16 1.65 -7.81
CA ILE A 137 -3.41 1.86 -8.54
C ILE A 137 -3.82 3.34 -8.49
N SER A 138 -3.83 3.94 -7.30
CA SER A 138 -4.21 5.36 -7.14
C SER A 138 -3.31 6.32 -7.91
N LEU A 139 -2.00 6.06 -7.99
CA LEU A 139 -1.05 6.87 -8.76
C LEU A 139 -1.14 6.67 -10.28
N ASN A 140 -1.83 5.63 -10.74
CA ASN A 140 -2.15 5.42 -12.17
C ASN A 140 -3.52 6.01 -12.58
N ALA A 141 -4.16 6.80 -11.73
CA ALA A 141 -5.35 7.56 -12.08
C ALA A 141 -5.01 8.64 -13.13
N GLU A 142 -6.00 9.04 -13.94
CA GLU A 142 -5.81 10.01 -15.04
C GLU A 142 -5.36 11.41 -14.57
N ASN A 143 -5.69 11.77 -13.34
CA ASN A 143 -5.35 13.10 -12.79
C ASN A 143 -5.26 13.08 -11.25
N ILE A 144 -4.60 14.10 -10.71
CA ILE A 144 -4.37 14.28 -9.27
C ILE A 144 -5.66 14.30 -8.45
N GLY A 145 -6.74 14.89 -8.98
CA GLY A 145 -8.04 14.92 -8.30
C GLY A 145 -8.62 13.53 -8.10
N LEU A 146 -8.51 12.67 -9.11
CA LEU A 146 -8.94 11.27 -9.04
C LEU A 146 -8.04 10.46 -8.10
N THR A 147 -6.73 10.65 -8.14
CA THR A 147 -5.78 10.05 -7.18
C THR A 147 -6.15 10.38 -5.73
N LEU A 148 -6.43 11.64 -5.44
CA LEU A 148 -6.85 12.05 -4.09
C LEU A 148 -8.20 11.43 -3.70
N MET A 149 -9.14 11.36 -4.63
CA MET A 149 -10.47 10.77 -4.38
C MET A 149 -10.37 9.27 -4.06
N THR A 150 -9.52 8.52 -4.75
CA THR A 150 -9.34 7.09 -4.52
C THR A 150 -8.54 6.79 -3.24
N LEU A 151 -7.67 7.70 -2.81
CA LEU A 151 -6.95 7.59 -1.53
C LEU A 151 -7.80 8.01 -0.30
N MET A 152 -8.87 8.78 -0.49
CA MET A 152 -9.72 9.23 0.64
C MET A 152 -10.19 8.08 1.55
N PRO A 153 -10.69 6.94 1.04
CA PRO A 153 -11.12 5.84 1.90
C PRO A 153 -9.98 5.20 2.73
N ALA A 154 -8.71 5.38 2.31
CA ALA A 154 -7.56 4.89 3.05
C ALA A 154 -7.15 5.81 4.22
N ILE A 155 -7.57 7.09 4.21
CA ILE A 155 -7.16 8.07 5.22
C ILE A 155 -7.46 7.63 6.66
N PRO A 156 -8.67 7.14 7.02
CA PRO A 156 -8.94 6.71 8.39
C PRO A 156 -8.01 5.60 8.86
N LEU A 157 -7.73 4.62 8.00
CA LEU A 157 -6.83 3.51 8.28
C LEU A 157 -5.39 3.99 8.51
N LEU A 158 -4.88 4.85 7.63
CA LEU A 158 -3.52 5.37 7.70
C LEU A 158 -3.32 6.31 8.89
N LEU A 159 -4.32 7.12 9.23
CA LEU A 159 -4.30 7.98 10.40
C LEU A 159 -4.28 7.16 11.70
N ASP A 160 -5.09 6.11 11.80
CA ASP A 160 -5.09 5.25 12.98
C ASP A 160 -3.73 4.57 13.15
N ALA A 161 -3.16 4.01 12.09
CA ALA A 161 -1.82 3.44 12.11
C ALA A 161 -0.76 4.46 12.56
N ALA A 162 -0.78 5.67 12.01
CA ALA A 162 0.16 6.73 12.36
C ALA A 162 0.03 7.14 13.84
N ILE A 163 -1.21 7.32 14.33
CA ILE A 163 -1.48 7.64 15.75
C ILE A 163 -0.97 6.53 16.67
N CYS A 164 -1.20 5.26 16.33
CA CYS A 164 -0.71 4.12 17.09
C CYS A 164 0.82 4.10 17.17
N VAL A 165 1.52 4.34 16.06
CA VAL A 165 2.99 4.40 16.04
C VAL A 165 3.50 5.55 16.88
N VAL A 166 2.93 6.76 16.76
CA VAL A 166 3.32 7.94 17.56
C VAL A 166 3.11 7.68 19.05
N ARG A 167 1.93 7.18 19.46
CA ARG A 167 1.64 6.86 20.86
C ARG A 167 2.63 5.84 21.43
N ARG A 168 2.97 4.81 20.67
CA ARG A 168 3.95 3.78 21.06
C ARG A 168 5.37 4.34 21.21
N SER A 169 5.73 5.34 20.42
CA SER A 169 7.04 6.00 20.49
C SER A 169 7.15 6.93 21.69
N ILE A 170 6.06 7.58 22.10
CA ILE A 170 6.03 8.49 23.26
C ILE A 170 5.93 7.70 24.58
N ALA A 171 5.30 6.51 24.57
CA ALA A 171 5.10 5.70 25.78
C ALA A 171 6.34 4.86 26.18
N LYS A 172 7.43 4.94 25.43
CA LYS A 172 8.75 4.35 25.74
C LYS A 172 9.64 5.36 26.42
#